data_0c73ad3655de3d6225d65cd7ae6185c9
#
_entry.id   0c73ad3655de3d6225d65cd7ae6185c9
#
_cell.length_a   1.000
_cell.length_b   1.000
_cell.length_c   1.000
_cell.angle_alpha   90.00
_cell.angle_beta   90.00
_cell.angle_gamma   90.00
#
_symmetry.space_group_name_H-M   'P 1'
#
loop_
_entity.id
_entity.type
_entity.pdbx_description
1 polymer ?
#
loop_
_entity_poly.entity_id
_entity_poly.type
_entity_poly.pdbx_seq_one_letter_code
_entity_poly.pdbx_strand_id
1 'polypeptide(L)'
;ELSSLAHATSTSLCFCTERMQKALKTTKAGAVILSRQLAEIYSGAAEKIVHENPTHAFAQLLAHFYAETTPKVGVSSTAICDPSAIIHQSAYIGPNVVIGVETEIKAGAIIHAGTVIGKRVLVDEKTLIHPNVTVYDGVTIGARCIIHSGAVIGSDGFGYAVHQQTWQKIPHIGSVRMHDAVEIGANTCIDRGMLDNTIIGTGTKIDNHVHIAHNVV
;
A
#
# COMPACT_ATOMS: atom_id res chain seq x y z
N GLU A 1 -12.30 -2.39 -24.09
CA GLU A 1 -12.24 -1.97 -22.69
C GLU A 1 -12.14 -3.17 -21.75
N LEU A 2 -11.62 -2.97 -20.52
CA LEU A 2 -11.67 -3.99 -19.46
C LEU A 2 -12.97 -3.81 -18.67
N SER A 3 -13.68 -4.91 -18.38
CA SER A 3 -14.99 -4.86 -17.72
C SER A 3 -15.24 -6.08 -16.84
N SER A 4 -16.23 -5.98 -15.95
CA SER A 4 -16.78 -7.15 -15.25
C SER A 4 -17.68 -7.97 -16.19
N LEU A 5 -17.81 -9.27 -15.95
CA LEU A 5 -18.67 -10.15 -16.75
C LEU A 5 -20.13 -9.67 -16.82
N ALA A 6 -20.63 -9.03 -15.76
CA ALA A 6 -22.01 -8.57 -15.66
C ALA A 6 -22.31 -7.32 -16.51
N HIS A 7 -21.31 -6.45 -16.70
CA HIS A 7 -21.47 -5.18 -17.40
C HIS A 7 -20.77 -5.15 -18.77
N ALA A 8 -20.25 -6.29 -19.20
CA ALA A 8 -19.51 -6.41 -20.44
C ALA A 8 -20.37 -6.17 -21.69
N THR A 9 -19.75 -5.59 -22.70
CA THR A 9 -20.27 -5.41 -24.06
C THR A 9 -19.44 -6.24 -25.05
N SER A 10 -19.83 -6.29 -26.31
CA SER A 10 -19.09 -7.00 -27.37
C SER A 10 -17.67 -6.50 -27.62
N THR A 11 -17.30 -5.33 -27.06
CA THR A 11 -15.94 -4.75 -27.13
C THR A 11 -15.17 -4.88 -25.81
N SER A 12 -15.74 -5.58 -24.83
CA SER A 12 -15.11 -5.75 -23.52
C SER A 12 -14.27 -7.02 -23.45
N LEU A 13 -13.13 -6.91 -22.74
CA LEU A 13 -12.33 -8.04 -22.29
C LEU A 13 -12.57 -8.22 -20.78
N CYS A 14 -12.90 -9.44 -20.38
CA CYS A 14 -13.15 -9.84 -19.01
C CYS A 14 -12.22 -10.98 -18.58
N PHE A 15 -12.26 -11.36 -17.32
CA PHE A 15 -11.72 -12.63 -16.84
C PHE A 15 -12.78 -13.41 -16.07
N CYS A 16 -12.57 -14.71 -15.94
CA CYS A 16 -13.46 -15.57 -15.17
C CYS A 16 -12.67 -16.58 -14.35
N THR A 17 -13.07 -16.74 -13.10
CA THR A 17 -12.64 -17.82 -12.22
C THR A 17 -13.77 -18.81 -12.00
N GLU A 18 -13.48 -19.96 -11.40
CA GLU A 18 -14.48 -21.01 -11.09
C GLU A 18 -15.68 -20.46 -10.30
N ARG A 19 -15.43 -19.48 -9.41
CA ARG A 19 -16.48 -18.82 -8.60
C ARG A 19 -17.45 -17.97 -9.44
N MET A 20 -17.02 -17.55 -10.62
CA MET A 20 -17.76 -16.61 -11.49
C MET A 20 -18.52 -17.31 -12.64
N GLN A 21 -18.56 -18.63 -12.70
CA GLN A 21 -19.14 -19.41 -13.81
C GLN A 21 -20.59 -19.03 -14.14
N LYS A 22 -21.39 -18.66 -13.15
CA LYS A 22 -22.79 -18.23 -13.38
C LYS A 22 -22.84 -16.98 -14.26
N ALA A 23 -22.00 -15.99 -13.99
CA ALA A 23 -21.93 -14.76 -14.77
C ALA A 23 -21.32 -14.99 -16.16
N LEU A 24 -20.43 -15.98 -16.31
CA LEU A 24 -19.84 -16.36 -17.57
C LEU A 24 -20.89 -16.84 -18.60
N LYS A 25 -21.94 -17.51 -18.15
CA LYS A 25 -23.01 -18.03 -19.05
C LYS A 25 -23.84 -16.92 -19.70
N THR A 26 -23.93 -15.77 -19.10
CA THR A 26 -24.82 -14.65 -19.51
C THR A 26 -24.05 -13.42 -19.96
N THR A 27 -22.72 -13.46 -19.93
CA THR A 27 -21.89 -12.32 -20.34
C THR A 27 -22.05 -11.97 -21.82
N LYS A 28 -21.97 -10.68 -22.11
CA LYS A 28 -21.93 -10.13 -23.48
C LYS A 28 -20.50 -9.73 -23.89
N ALA A 29 -19.49 -10.17 -23.15
CA ALA A 29 -18.09 -9.85 -23.43
C ALA A 29 -17.69 -10.30 -24.84
N GLY A 30 -16.85 -9.51 -25.51
CA GLY A 30 -16.23 -9.90 -26.77
C GLY A 30 -15.14 -10.96 -26.57
N ALA A 31 -14.39 -10.88 -25.46
CA ALA A 31 -13.38 -11.88 -25.10
C ALA A 31 -13.33 -12.10 -23.58
N VAL A 32 -12.97 -13.32 -23.17
CA VAL A 32 -12.81 -13.67 -21.74
C VAL A 32 -11.53 -14.47 -21.53
N ILE A 33 -10.74 -14.04 -20.52
CA ILE A 33 -9.58 -14.79 -20.05
C ILE A 33 -10.06 -15.89 -19.11
N LEU A 34 -9.73 -17.14 -19.44
CA LEU A 34 -10.21 -18.35 -18.79
C LEU A 34 -9.05 -19.27 -18.40
N SER A 35 -9.21 -20.05 -17.35
CA SER A 35 -8.38 -21.25 -17.15
C SER A 35 -8.67 -22.26 -18.26
N ARG A 36 -7.73 -23.19 -18.51
CA ARG A 36 -7.93 -24.26 -19.49
C ARG A 36 -9.21 -25.05 -19.20
N GLN A 37 -9.45 -25.40 -17.96
CA GLN A 37 -10.62 -26.14 -17.52
C GLN A 37 -11.94 -25.39 -17.81
N LEU A 38 -11.99 -24.09 -17.54
CA LEU A 38 -13.16 -23.28 -17.87
C LEU A 38 -13.36 -23.11 -19.37
N ALA A 39 -12.27 -22.99 -20.14
CA ALA A 39 -12.35 -22.83 -21.60
C ALA A 39 -12.90 -24.09 -22.32
N GLU A 40 -12.65 -25.30 -21.76
CA GLU A 40 -13.19 -26.57 -22.30
C GLU A 40 -14.71 -26.64 -22.13
N ILE A 41 -15.25 -26.15 -21.04
CA ILE A 41 -16.70 -26.23 -20.75
C ILE A 41 -17.50 -25.01 -21.20
N TYR A 42 -16.82 -23.91 -21.52
CA TYR A 42 -17.50 -22.68 -21.97
C TYR A 42 -17.95 -22.79 -23.42
N SER A 43 -19.24 -22.64 -23.65
CA SER A 43 -19.91 -22.70 -24.97
C SER A 43 -20.55 -21.36 -25.40
N GLY A 44 -20.24 -20.26 -24.69
CA GLY A 44 -20.76 -18.94 -25.05
C GLY A 44 -20.07 -18.32 -26.28
N ALA A 45 -20.53 -17.13 -26.67
CA ALA A 45 -20.09 -16.45 -27.90
C ALA A 45 -18.77 -15.67 -27.77
N ALA A 46 -18.30 -15.39 -26.54
CA ALA A 46 -17.07 -14.63 -26.33
C ALA A 46 -15.83 -15.43 -26.79
N GLU A 47 -14.85 -14.73 -27.36
CA GLU A 47 -13.55 -15.30 -27.69
C GLU A 47 -12.83 -15.77 -26.41
N LYS A 48 -12.19 -16.93 -26.47
CA LYS A 48 -11.50 -17.55 -25.33
C LYS A 48 -10.01 -17.21 -25.36
N ILE A 49 -9.53 -16.55 -24.31
CA ILE A 49 -8.09 -16.36 -24.07
C ILE A 49 -7.71 -17.29 -22.91
N VAL A 50 -6.96 -18.35 -23.22
CA VAL A 50 -6.58 -19.34 -22.22
C VAL A 50 -5.30 -18.90 -21.49
N HIS A 51 -5.35 -18.81 -20.17
CA HIS A 51 -4.20 -18.51 -19.33
C HIS A 51 -4.23 -19.37 -18.05
N GLU A 52 -3.07 -19.79 -17.56
CA GLU A 52 -2.96 -20.60 -16.35
C GLU A 52 -3.53 -19.90 -15.10
N ASN A 53 -3.37 -18.58 -15.02
CA ASN A 53 -3.93 -17.76 -13.95
C ASN A 53 -4.67 -16.54 -14.54
N PRO A 54 -5.98 -16.65 -14.84
CA PRO A 54 -6.78 -15.57 -15.42
C PRO A 54 -6.80 -14.29 -14.59
N THR A 55 -6.82 -14.41 -13.26
CA THR A 55 -6.81 -13.26 -12.35
C THR A 55 -5.50 -12.49 -12.47
N HIS A 56 -4.37 -13.19 -12.50
CA HIS A 56 -3.05 -12.56 -12.65
C HIS A 56 -2.92 -11.86 -14.02
N ALA A 57 -3.31 -12.52 -15.09
CA ALA A 57 -3.28 -11.93 -16.43
C ALA A 57 -4.13 -10.65 -16.50
N PHE A 58 -5.33 -10.67 -15.91
CA PHE A 58 -6.21 -9.49 -15.90
C PHE A 58 -5.64 -8.36 -15.02
N ALA A 59 -5.02 -8.68 -13.88
CA ALA A 59 -4.33 -7.70 -13.05
C ALA A 59 -3.18 -7.01 -13.80
N GLN A 60 -2.39 -7.75 -14.59
CA GLN A 60 -1.34 -7.17 -15.44
C GLN A 60 -1.91 -6.22 -16.50
N LEU A 61 -3.04 -6.58 -17.11
CA LEU A 61 -3.71 -5.71 -18.06
C LEU A 61 -4.25 -4.44 -17.40
N LEU A 62 -4.87 -4.56 -16.21
CA LEU A 62 -5.31 -3.39 -15.44
C LEU A 62 -4.13 -2.47 -15.12
N ALA A 63 -3.02 -3.00 -14.64
CA ALA A 63 -1.83 -2.21 -14.34
C ALA A 63 -1.25 -1.52 -15.60
N HIS A 64 -1.35 -2.16 -16.76
CA HIS A 64 -0.88 -1.58 -18.03
C HIS A 64 -1.80 -0.48 -18.56
N PHE A 65 -3.12 -0.69 -18.56
CA PHE A 65 -4.07 0.26 -19.14
C PHE A 65 -4.47 1.39 -18.19
N TYR A 66 -4.34 1.17 -16.89
CA TYR A 66 -4.73 2.13 -15.85
C TYR A 66 -3.55 2.46 -14.93
N ALA A 67 -2.35 2.50 -15.50
CA ALA A 67 -1.16 2.95 -14.76
C ALA A 67 -1.41 4.33 -14.16
N GLU A 68 -1.16 4.45 -12.85
CA GLU A 68 -1.26 5.74 -12.18
C GLU A 68 -0.28 6.74 -12.79
N THR A 69 -0.75 7.96 -13.01
CA THR A 69 0.12 9.05 -13.46
C THR A 69 1.06 9.44 -12.32
N THR A 70 2.35 9.22 -12.54
CA THR A 70 3.35 9.67 -11.58
C THR A 70 3.37 11.20 -11.52
N PRO A 71 3.29 11.82 -10.32
CA PRO A 71 3.38 13.26 -10.20
C PRO A 71 4.75 13.75 -10.67
N LYS A 72 4.81 15.02 -11.07
CA LYS A 72 6.09 15.67 -11.41
C LYS A 72 6.99 15.70 -10.17
N VAL A 73 8.20 15.22 -10.30
CA VAL A 73 9.22 15.24 -9.25
C VAL A 73 9.42 16.66 -8.70
N GLY A 74 9.76 16.75 -7.42
CA GLY A 74 10.04 18.01 -6.74
C GLY A 74 9.32 18.16 -5.40
N VAL A 75 9.63 19.23 -4.70
CA VAL A 75 9.08 19.56 -3.40
C VAL A 75 8.08 20.69 -3.58
N SER A 76 6.85 20.49 -3.08
CA SER A 76 5.82 21.53 -3.08
C SER A 76 6.27 22.73 -2.27
N SER A 77 5.92 23.94 -2.73
CA SER A 77 6.20 25.20 -2.00
C SER A 77 5.47 25.31 -0.67
N THR A 78 4.44 24.49 -0.45
CA THR A 78 3.69 24.44 0.82
C THR A 78 4.13 23.29 1.72
N ALA A 79 5.10 22.47 1.32
CA ALA A 79 5.69 21.46 2.17
C ALA A 79 6.65 22.12 3.19
N ILE A 80 6.68 21.57 4.40
CA ILE A 80 7.58 21.99 5.48
C ILE A 80 8.60 20.87 5.70
N CYS A 81 9.82 21.07 5.20
CA CYS A 81 10.90 20.12 5.35
C CYS A 81 11.98 20.71 6.25
N ASP A 82 12.41 19.92 7.25
CA ASP A 82 13.53 20.32 8.08
C ASP A 82 14.79 20.49 7.23
N PRO A 83 15.64 21.51 7.48
CA PRO A 83 16.86 21.72 6.72
C PRO A 83 17.87 20.57 6.76
N SER A 84 17.81 19.72 7.79
CA SER A 84 18.66 18.53 7.92
C SER A 84 18.09 17.30 7.19
N ALA A 85 16.85 17.36 6.68
CA ALA A 85 16.28 16.26 5.92
C ALA A 85 16.97 16.09 4.57
N ILE A 86 17.25 14.84 4.18
CA ILE A 86 17.87 14.48 2.92
C ILE A 86 16.80 13.97 1.96
N ILE A 87 16.43 14.78 0.98
CA ILE A 87 15.41 14.46 -0.01
C ILE A 87 16.08 14.25 -1.37
N HIS A 88 15.95 13.05 -1.93
CA HIS A 88 16.51 12.74 -3.23
C HIS A 88 15.84 13.58 -4.33
N GLN A 89 16.60 14.07 -5.29
CA GLN A 89 16.14 14.97 -6.36
C GLN A 89 15.01 14.39 -7.23
N SER A 90 14.87 13.07 -7.31
CA SER A 90 13.80 12.37 -8.05
C SER A 90 12.59 12.03 -7.19
N ALA A 91 12.54 12.43 -5.91
CA ALA A 91 11.36 12.25 -5.07
C ALA A 91 10.30 13.32 -5.37
N TYR A 92 9.05 12.97 -5.06
CA TYR A 92 7.94 13.91 -5.03
C TYR A 92 7.46 14.13 -3.60
N ILE A 93 7.41 15.38 -3.17
CA ILE A 93 6.88 15.80 -1.88
C ILE A 93 5.68 16.73 -2.14
N GLY A 94 4.51 16.24 -1.83
CA GLY A 94 3.23 16.91 -2.09
C GLY A 94 2.94 18.13 -1.20
N PRO A 95 1.83 18.82 -1.46
CA PRO A 95 1.42 19.96 -0.65
C PRO A 95 1.19 19.62 0.81
N ASN A 96 1.58 20.52 1.72
CA ASN A 96 1.39 20.41 3.17
C ASN A 96 1.98 19.16 3.81
N VAL A 97 2.95 18.53 3.15
CA VAL A 97 3.75 17.45 3.76
C VAL A 97 4.70 18.06 4.78
N VAL A 98 4.85 17.40 5.93
CA VAL A 98 5.82 17.77 6.96
C VAL A 98 6.89 16.67 7.02
N ILE A 99 8.17 17.04 6.94
CA ILE A 99 9.32 16.12 7.06
C ILE A 99 10.23 16.60 8.19
N GLY A 100 10.43 15.73 9.18
CA GLY A 100 11.19 16.03 10.39
C GLY A 100 12.71 15.90 10.22
N VAL A 101 13.40 16.25 11.30
CA VAL A 101 14.86 16.31 11.44
C VAL A 101 15.53 14.99 11.02
N GLU A 102 16.62 15.07 10.26
CA GLU A 102 17.46 13.92 9.87
C GLU A 102 16.69 12.77 9.16
N THR A 103 15.56 13.08 8.53
CA THR A 103 14.78 12.12 7.78
C THR A 103 15.32 11.99 6.36
N GLU A 104 15.39 10.76 5.86
CA GLU A 104 15.89 10.46 4.51
C GLU A 104 14.77 9.96 3.61
N ILE A 105 14.57 10.62 2.46
CA ILE A 105 13.65 10.23 1.40
C ILE A 105 14.46 9.85 0.17
N LYS A 106 14.40 8.57 -0.21
CA LYS A 106 15.21 8.00 -1.29
C LYS A 106 14.60 8.21 -2.67
N ALA A 107 15.32 7.71 -3.69
CA ALA A 107 15.02 7.92 -5.10
C ALA A 107 13.63 7.44 -5.51
N GLY A 108 12.88 8.29 -6.20
CA GLY A 108 11.57 7.95 -6.75
C GLY A 108 10.48 7.72 -5.70
N ALA A 109 10.72 8.03 -4.42
CA ALA A 109 9.67 8.01 -3.41
C ALA A 109 8.64 9.10 -3.69
N ILE A 110 7.37 8.78 -3.47
CA ILE A 110 6.22 9.67 -3.71
C ILE A 110 5.48 9.84 -2.39
N ILE A 111 5.43 11.08 -1.88
CA ILE A 111 4.75 11.41 -0.63
C ILE A 111 3.66 12.41 -0.94
N HIS A 112 2.42 11.98 -0.80
CA HIS A 112 1.25 12.78 -1.11
C HIS A 112 0.87 13.76 0.02
N ALA A 113 -0.05 14.66 -0.33
CA ALA A 113 -0.45 15.81 0.48
C ALA A 113 -0.85 15.47 1.93
N GLY A 114 -0.49 16.36 2.86
CA GLY A 114 -0.91 16.27 4.27
C GLY A 114 -0.25 15.16 5.08
N THR A 115 0.70 14.41 4.49
CA THR A 115 1.45 13.39 5.21
C THR A 115 2.44 14.02 6.18
N VAL A 116 2.54 13.45 7.39
CA VAL A 116 3.49 13.88 8.42
C VAL A 116 4.51 12.77 8.66
N ILE A 117 5.79 13.09 8.45
CA ILE A 117 6.92 12.18 8.68
C ILE A 117 7.77 12.76 9.80
N GLY A 118 7.97 11.99 10.85
CA GLY A 118 8.73 12.35 12.04
C GLY A 118 10.23 12.49 11.79
N LYS A 119 11.02 12.46 12.88
CA LYS A 119 12.48 12.60 12.85
C LYS A 119 13.16 11.26 12.59
N ARG A 120 14.32 11.29 11.90
CA ARG A 120 15.15 10.10 11.64
C ARG A 120 14.36 8.94 11.03
N VAL A 121 13.43 9.25 10.16
CA VAL A 121 12.69 8.27 9.37
C VAL A 121 13.45 7.98 8.09
N LEU A 122 13.47 6.71 7.67
CA LEU A 122 13.92 6.34 6.34
C LEU A 122 12.71 5.93 5.51
N VAL A 123 12.54 6.57 4.35
CA VAL A 123 11.62 6.14 3.29
C VAL A 123 12.46 5.74 2.08
N ASP A 124 12.47 4.45 1.77
CA ASP A 124 13.34 3.90 0.75
C ASP A 124 12.73 4.04 -0.66
N GLU A 125 13.47 3.59 -1.67
CA GLU A 125 13.24 3.87 -3.08
C GLU A 125 11.85 3.44 -3.58
N LYS A 126 11.24 4.31 -4.41
CA LYS A 126 9.97 4.04 -5.10
C LYS A 126 8.81 3.70 -4.16
N THR A 127 8.90 4.05 -2.89
CA THR A 127 7.81 3.90 -1.94
C THR A 127 6.77 5.00 -2.16
N LEU A 128 5.49 4.59 -2.18
CA LEU A 128 4.33 5.44 -2.35
C LEU A 128 3.61 5.62 -1.02
N ILE A 129 3.51 6.85 -0.56
CA ILE A 129 2.76 7.21 0.64
C ILE A 129 1.58 8.09 0.23
N HIS A 130 0.38 7.58 0.40
CA HIS A 130 -0.86 8.27 0.08
C HIS A 130 -1.16 9.44 1.05
N PRO A 131 -2.15 10.31 0.75
CA PRO A 131 -2.43 11.49 1.57
C PRO A 131 -2.76 11.16 3.04
N ASN A 132 -2.37 12.08 3.93
CA ASN A 132 -2.72 12.04 5.37
C ASN A 132 -2.20 10.80 6.13
N VAL A 133 -1.08 10.25 5.74
CA VAL A 133 -0.38 9.22 6.51
C VAL A 133 0.46 9.88 7.61
N THR A 134 0.56 9.22 8.77
CA THR A 134 1.45 9.66 9.86
C THR A 134 2.52 8.61 10.11
N VAL A 135 3.78 9.02 10.02
CA VAL A 135 4.95 8.17 10.32
C VAL A 135 5.70 8.79 11.49
N TYR A 136 5.79 8.04 12.57
CA TYR A 136 6.47 8.49 13.80
C TYR A 136 7.99 8.39 13.68
N ASP A 137 8.67 9.00 14.66
CA ASP A 137 10.13 9.10 14.73
C ASP A 137 10.82 7.72 14.68
N GLY A 138 11.90 7.64 13.90
CA GLY A 138 12.78 6.48 13.84
C GLY A 138 12.26 5.29 13.04
N VAL A 139 11.11 5.39 12.40
CA VAL A 139 10.55 4.32 11.55
C VAL A 139 11.40 4.13 10.30
N THR A 140 11.56 2.87 9.89
CA THR A 140 12.19 2.52 8.60
C THR A 140 11.16 1.88 7.69
N ILE A 141 11.00 2.43 6.49
CA ILE A 141 10.12 1.93 5.44
C ILE A 141 10.98 1.52 4.25
N GLY A 142 10.92 0.25 3.89
CA GLY A 142 11.67 -0.34 2.78
C GLY A 142 11.23 0.16 1.41
N ALA A 143 11.86 -0.35 0.38
CA ALA A 143 11.62 0.05 -1.00
C ALA A 143 10.29 -0.51 -1.55
N ARG A 144 9.68 0.22 -2.50
CA ARG A 144 8.46 -0.19 -3.22
C ARG A 144 7.28 -0.54 -2.31
N CYS A 145 7.22 0.07 -1.13
CA CYS A 145 6.07 -0.03 -0.25
C CYS A 145 4.93 0.87 -0.75
N ILE A 146 3.69 0.51 -0.38
CA ILE A 146 2.50 1.35 -0.59
C ILE A 146 1.82 1.52 0.76
N ILE A 147 1.61 2.78 1.16
CA ILE A 147 0.96 3.08 2.44
C ILE A 147 -0.27 3.93 2.13
N HIS A 148 -1.45 3.37 2.38
CA HIS A 148 -2.71 4.04 2.09
C HIS A 148 -3.10 5.07 3.14
N SER A 149 -4.01 5.98 2.72
CA SER A 149 -4.41 7.17 3.46
C SER A 149 -4.86 6.88 4.89
N GLY A 150 -4.46 7.75 5.81
CA GLY A 150 -4.84 7.67 7.21
C GLY A 150 -4.11 6.60 8.02
N ALA A 151 -3.21 5.82 7.42
CA ALA A 151 -2.41 4.86 8.17
C ALA A 151 -1.47 5.59 9.16
N VAL A 152 -1.26 4.97 10.32
CA VAL A 152 -0.38 5.48 11.39
C VAL A 152 0.70 4.44 11.68
N ILE A 153 1.95 4.81 11.45
CA ILE A 153 3.09 3.90 11.60
C ILE A 153 4.00 4.38 12.73
N GLY A 154 4.14 3.56 13.76
CA GLY A 154 5.07 3.80 14.86
C GLY A 154 4.49 4.56 16.05
N SER A 155 3.16 4.60 16.20
CA SER A 155 2.54 5.04 17.46
C SER A 155 2.93 4.16 18.64
N ASP A 156 2.83 4.68 19.86
CA ASP A 156 3.03 3.86 21.06
C ASP A 156 1.98 2.76 21.16
N GLY A 157 2.40 1.56 21.51
CA GLY A 157 1.50 0.47 21.83
C GLY A 157 0.83 0.63 23.20
N PHE A 158 -0.05 -0.31 23.53
CA PHE A 158 -0.76 -0.34 24.81
C PHE A 158 0.13 -0.98 25.88
N GLY A 159 0.92 -0.16 26.56
CA GLY A 159 1.83 -0.57 27.65
C GLY A 159 1.61 0.24 28.92
N TYR A 160 1.10 -0.41 29.96
CA TYR A 160 0.84 0.22 31.25
C TYR A 160 1.18 -0.73 32.41
N ALA A 161 1.71 -0.19 33.51
CA ALA A 161 1.86 -0.87 34.77
C ALA A 161 0.81 -0.34 35.77
N VAL A 162 0.28 -1.24 36.60
CA VAL A 162 -0.62 -0.84 37.69
C VAL A 162 0.21 -0.70 38.98
N HIS A 163 0.17 0.46 39.59
CA HIS A 163 0.74 0.70 40.90
C HIS A 163 -0.25 1.51 41.76
N GLN A 164 -0.54 1.03 42.95
CA GLN A 164 -1.51 1.67 43.89
C GLN A 164 -2.83 2.07 43.23
N GLN A 165 -3.43 1.15 42.44
CA GLN A 165 -4.67 1.34 41.68
C GLN A 165 -4.60 2.45 40.62
N THR A 166 -3.43 2.89 40.26
CA THR A 166 -3.22 3.90 39.21
C THR A 166 -2.46 3.29 38.02
N TRP A 167 -2.86 3.62 36.81
CA TRP A 167 -2.18 3.24 35.58
C TRP A 167 -0.99 4.16 35.32
N GLN A 168 0.19 3.58 35.24
CA GLN A 168 1.39 4.28 34.81
C GLN A 168 1.77 3.84 33.41
N LYS A 169 1.87 4.79 32.47
CA LYS A 169 2.30 4.50 31.10
C LYS A 169 3.74 4.00 31.08
N ILE A 170 3.97 2.94 30.30
CA ILE A 170 5.31 2.46 29.96
C ILE A 170 5.69 3.10 28.62
N PRO A 171 6.73 3.95 28.57
CA PRO A 171 7.21 4.55 27.33
C PRO A 171 7.67 3.48 26.34
N HIS A 172 7.31 3.62 25.07
CA HIS A 172 7.78 2.78 23.99
C HIS A 172 8.97 3.47 23.32
N ILE A 173 10.15 2.88 23.38
CA ILE A 173 11.41 3.43 22.85
C ILE A 173 11.93 2.69 21.63
N GLY A 174 11.31 1.57 21.28
CA GLY A 174 11.56 0.86 20.03
C GLY A 174 11.00 1.59 18.80
N SER A 175 10.95 0.92 17.68
CA SER A 175 10.48 1.49 16.42
C SER A 175 9.67 0.48 15.62
N VAL A 176 9.33 0.83 14.36
CA VAL A 176 8.81 -0.07 13.34
C VAL A 176 9.85 -0.21 12.22
N ARG A 177 10.11 -1.44 11.81
CA ARG A 177 10.88 -1.77 10.61
C ARG A 177 9.98 -2.46 9.61
N MET A 178 9.74 -1.81 8.51
CA MET A 178 8.98 -2.34 7.39
C MET A 178 9.95 -2.68 6.27
N HIS A 179 9.94 -3.93 5.81
CA HIS A 179 10.77 -4.38 4.71
C HIS A 179 10.17 -3.99 3.34
N ASP A 180 10.76 -4.48 2.25
CA ASP A 180 10.40 -4.12 0.88
C ASP A 180 9.04 -4.66 0.44
N ALA A 181 8.41 -3.95 -0.51
CA ALA A 181 7.19 -4.37 -1.20
C ALA A 181 6.00 -4.66 -0.27
N VAL A 182 5.98 -4.04 0.91
CA VAL A 182 4.86 -4.10 1.87
C VAL A 182 3.75 -3.16 1.42
N GLU A 183 2.50 -3.57 1.65
CA GLU A 183 1.34 -2.70 1.42
C GLU A 183 0.49 -2.62 2.67
N ILE A 184 0.18 -1.39 3.09
CA ILE A 184 -0.58 -1.09 4.29
C ILE A 184 -1.88 -0.40 3.91
N GLY A 185 -3.01 -1.02 4.26
CA GLY A 185 -4.35 -0.50 4.00
C GLY A 185 -4.68 0.79 4.76
N ALA A 186 -5.73 1.46 4.31
CA ALA A 186 -6.16 2.74 4.86
C ALA A 186 -6.56 2.62 6.34
N ASN A 187 -6.20 3.64 7.15
CA ASN A 187 -6.49 3.72 8.59
C ASN A 187 -5.96 2.53 9.41
N THR A 188 -4.97 1.81 8.91
CA THR A 188 -4.27 0.77 9.66
C THR A 188 -3.25 1.39 10.60
N CYS A 189 -3.16 0.86 11.83
CA CYS A 189 -2.20 1.29 12.82
C CYS A 189 -1.15 0.19 13.05
N ILE A 190 0.14 0.57 13.07
CA ILE A 190 1.25 -0.32 13.41
C ILE A 190 2.02 0.31 14.55
N ASP A 191 1.93 -0.30 15.73
CA ASP A 191 2.57 0.22 16.93
C ASP A 191 4.07 -0.09 16.94
N ARG A 192 4.85 0.84 17.49
CA ARG A 192 6.28 0.62 17.75
C ARG A 192 6.49 -0.41 18.84
N GLY A 193 7.57 -1.14 18.77
CA GLY A 193 7.96 -2.02 19.86
C GLY A 193 8.26 -1.26 21.16
N MET A 194 8.07 -1.91 22.29
CA MET A 194 8.34 -1.29 23.59
C MET A 194 9.84 -0.97 23.77
N LEU A 195 10.70 -1.96 23.54
CA LEU A 195 12.17 -1.83 23.60
C LEU A 195 12.79 -2.13 22.23
N ASP A 196 12.38 -3.24 21.61
CA ASP A 196 12.82 -3.66 20.28
C ASP A 196 11.90 -3.10 19.20
N ASN A 197 12.03 -3.61 17.96
CA ASN A 197 11.20 -3.15 16.86
C ASN A 197 9.99 -4.07 16.63
N THR A 198 8.89 -3.49 16.18
CA THR A 198 7.86 -4.22 15.43
C THR A 198 8.37 -4.39 13.99
N ILE A 199 8.27 -5.59 13.42
CA ILE A 199 8.86 -5.92 12.11
C ILE A 199 7.77 -6.39 11.16
N ILE A 200 7.67 -5.76 9.99
CA ILE A 200 6.78 -6.17 8.91
C ILE A 200 7.63 -6.74 7.78
N GLY A 201 7.48 -8.03 7.52
CA GLY A 201 8.28 -8.77 6.55
C GLY A 201 8.04 -8.36 5.10
N THR A 202 9.00 -8.66 4.22
CA THR A 202 8.93 -8.33 2.79
C THR A 202 7.68 -8.90 2.12
N GLY A 203 7.01 -8.08 1.30
CA GLY A 203 5.84 -8.48 0.51
C GLY A 203 4.54 -8.62 1.29
N THR A 204 4.53 -8.35 2.60
CA THR A 204 3.32 -8.42 3.45
C THR A 204 2.25 -7.47 2.94
N LYS A 205 1.00 -7.93 2.92
CA LYS A 205 -0.18 -7.15 2.57
C LYS A 205 -1.13 -7.10 3.76
N ILE A 206 -1.39 -5.90 4.25
CA ILE A 206 -2.25 -5.64 5.41
C ILE A 206 -3.45 -4.85 4.92
N ASP A 207 -4.65 -5.33 5.22
CA ASP A 207 -5.91 -4.70 4.79
C ASP A 207 -6.20 -3.41 5.59
N ASN A 208 -7.26 -2.72 5.20
CA ASN A 208 -7.74 -1.51 5.88
C ASN A 208 -8.17 -1.80 7.32
N HIS A 209 -8.02 -0.80 8.20
CA HIS A 209 -8.49 -0.86 9.59
C HIS A 209 -7.91 -2.03 10.41
N VAL A 210 -6.71 -2.49 10.08
CA VAL A 210 -5.98 -3.49 10.88
C VAL A 210 -5.17 -2.79 11.96
N HIS A 211 -5.05 -3.43 13.13
CA HIS A 211 -4.15 -3.00 14.19
C HIS A 211 -3.06 -4.07 14.41
N ILE A 212 -1.82 -3.69 14.18
CA ILE A 212 -0.63 -4.49 14.52
C ILE A 212 -0.06 -3.97 15.82
N ALA A 213 -0.14 -4.77 16.86
CA ALA A 213 0.35 -4.42 18.19
C ALA A 213 1.89 -4.35 18.22
N HIS A 214 2.42 -3.76 19.31
CA HIS A 214 3.86 -3.63 19.53
C HIS A 214 4.57 -5.00 19.57
N ASN A 215 5.83 -5.04 19.11
CA ASN A 215 6.71 -6.22 19.13
C ASN A 215 6.22 -7.43 18.28
N VAL A 216 5.28 -7.24 17.36
CA VAL A 216 4.93 -8.27 16.36
C VAL A 216 6.08 -8.42 15.36
N VAL A 217 6.35 -9.67 14.96
CA VAL A 217 7.34 -10.04 13.93
C VAL A 217 6.71 -10.99 12.93
#